data_963ba3aa3baa9e3604888eef58f15bb7
#
_entry.id   963ba3aa3baa9e3604888eef58f15bb7
#
_cell.length_a   1.000
_cell.length_b   1.000
_cell.length_c   1.000
_cell.angle_alpha   90.00
_cell.angle_beta   90.00
_cell.angle_gamma   90.00
#
_symmetry.space_group_name_H-M   'P 1'
#
loop_
_entity.id
_entity.type
_entity.pdbx_description
1 polymer ?
#
loop_
_entity_poly.entity_id
_entity_poly.type
_entity_poly.pdbx_seq_one_letter_code
_entity_poly.pdbx_strand_id
1 'polypeptide(L)'
;MSAATARTRGFTLIELLITVAILAIVTSIAVGGYRQYVRRAARVDATSALLRLAAAQEKFYAQNGRYAADTERAAAPPAGLGIAGTERGYYTLAVAIAAGGPAVGYTATATVDTASDQADDEDCWVFGIDERGLRTAQSQGGSTGQAVTDRCWR
;
A
#
# COMPACT_ATOMS: atom_id res chain seq x y z
N MET A 1 -45.86 52.38 -10.87
CA MET A 1 -44.82 51.46 -10.40
C MET A 1 -44.41 50.57 -11.58
N SER A 2 -43.27 50.85 -12.24
CA SER A 2 -42.78 50.07 -13.41
C SER A 2 -41.86 48.94 -12.87
N ALA A 3 -42.27 47.70 -13.06
CA ALA A 3 -41.42 46.55 -12.72
C ALA A 3 -40.35 46.36 -13.82
N ALA A 4 -39.10 46.53 -13.45
CA ALA A 4 -37.97 46.24 -14.34
C ALA A 4 -37.83 44.72 -14.50
N THR A 5 -38.14 44.22 -15.69
CA THR A 5 -37.93 42.82 -16.07
C THR A 5 -36.43 42.58 -16.20
N ALA A 6 -35.85 41.85 -15.24
CA ALA A 6 -34.44 41.39 -15.29
C ALA A 6 -34.30 40.42 -16.49
N ARG A 7 -33.53 40.82 -17.52
CA ARG A 7 -33.15 39.94 -18.63
C ARG A 7 -32.23 38.84 -18.10
N THR A 8 -32.71 37.62 -17.99
CA THR A 8 -31.86 36.43 -17.77
C THR A 8 -31.04 36.19 -19.04
N ARG A 9 -29.71 36.34 -18.94
CA ARG A 9 -28.78 35.99 -20.01
C ARG A 9 -28.65 34.46 -20.03
N GLY A 10 -29.02 33.84 -21.13
CA GLY A 10 -28.77 32.41 -21.37
C GLY A 10 -27.34 32.17 -21.85
N PHE A 11 -26.82 30.99 -21.60
CA PHE A 11 -25.52 30.54 -22.12
C PHE A 11 -25.55 30.42 -23.66
N THR A 12 -24.44 30.82 -24.30
CA THR A 12 -24.27 30.63 -25.75
C THR A 12 -23.72 29.20 -26.00
N LEU A 13 -24.03 28.64 -27.18
CA LEU A 13 -23.54 27.32 -27.59
C LEU A 13 -22.01 27.27 -27.68
N ILE A 14 -21.38 28.39 -28.08
CA ILE A 14 -19.92 28.50 -28.15
C ILE A 14 -19.27 28.49 -26.74
N GLU A 15 -19.90 29.14 -25.77
CA GLU A 15 -19.43 29.16 -24.39
C GLU A 15 -19.46 27.76 -23.75
N LEU A 16 -20.52 26.98 -24.05
CA LEU A 16 -20.60 25.58 -23.60
C LEU A 16 -19.54 24.72 -24.27
N LEU A 17 -19.25 24.90 -25.56
CA LEU A 17 -18.18 24.17 -26.26
C LEU A 17 -16.80 24.46 -25.67
N ILE A 18 -16.51 25.73 -25.40
CA ILE A 18 -15.20 26.13 -24.81
C ILE A 18 -15.07 25.56 -23.39
N THR A 19 -16.12 25.63 -22.58
CA THR A 19 -16.07 25.09 -21.20
C THR A 19 -15.87 23.59 -21.18
N VAL A 20 -16.53 22.82 -22.04
CA VAL A 20 -16.34 21.38 -22.17
C VAL A 20 -14.92 21.03 -22.66
N ALA A 21 -14.38 21.79 -23.63
CA ALA A 21 -13.03 21.60 -24.13
C ALA A 21 -11.99 21.82 -23.03
N ILE A 22 -12.10 22.88 -22.25
CA ILE A 22 -11.21 23.16 -21.11
C ILE A 22 -11.35 22.07 -20.05
N LEU A 23 -12.57 21.66 -19.72
CA LEU A 23 -12.83 20.61 -18.74
C LEU A 23 -12.19 19.27 -19.16
N ALA A 24 -12.28 18.90 -20.43
CA ALA A 24 -11.67 17.70 -20.97
C ALA A 24 -10.14 17.70 -20.81
N ILE A 25 -9.49 18.84 -21.10
CA ILE A 25 -8.03 18.99 -20.96
C ILE A 25 -7.62 18.88 -19.48
N VAL A 26 -8.29 19.61 -18.59
CA VAL A 26 -7.99 19.59 -17.15
C VAL A 26 -8.19 18.20 -16.56
N THR A 27 -9.27 17.51 -16.93
CA THR A 27 -9.58 16.17 -16.44
C THR A 27 -8.54 15.14 -16.90
N SER A 28 -8.04 15.24 -18.14
CA SER A 28 -7.03 14.33 -18.68
C SER A 28 -5.72 14.36 -17.88
N ILE A 29 -5.31 15.54 -17.44
CA ILE A 29 -4.10 15.74 -16.60
C ILE A 29 -4.36 15.27 -15.17
N ALA A 30 -5.53 15.55 -14.61
CA ALA A 30 -5.86 15.24 -13.22
C ALA A 30 -5.92 13.73 -12.94
N VAL A 31 -6.44 12.92 -13.87
CA VAL A 31 -6.60 11.46 -13.70
C VAL A 31 -5.25 10.75 -13.50
N GLY A 32 -4.21 11.12 -14.25
CA GLY A 32 -2.89 10.51 -14.13
C GLY A 32 -2.26 10.73 -12.75
N GLY A 33 -2.30 11.97 -12.25
CA GLY A 33 -1.77 12.32 -10.93
C GLY A 33 -2.56 11.67 -9.79
N TYR A 34 -3.89 11.58 -9.91
CA TYR A 34 -4.75 10.94 -8.92
C TYR A 34 -4.45 9.44 -8.76
N ARG A 35 -4.30 8.70 -9.86
CA ARG A 35 -3.96 7.27 -9.82
C ARG A 35 -2.63 7.02 -9.11
N GLN A 36 -1.60 7.84 -9.39
CA GLN A 36 -0.32 7.71 -8.72
C GLN A 36 -0.41 8.02 -7.22
N TYR A 37 -1.21 9.02 -6.84
CA TYR A 37 -1.47 9.33 -5.43
C TYR A 37 -2.15 8.17 -4.70
N VAL A 38 -3.20 7.57 -5.30
CA VAL A 38 -3.93 6.44 -4.73
C VAL A 38 -3.02 5.22 -4.55
N ARG A 39 -2.17 4.88 -5.55
CA ARG A 39 -1.20 3.78 -5.43
C ARG A 39 -0.23 4.01 -4.27
N ARG A 40 0.31 5.22 -4.12
CA ARG A 40 1.19 5.56 -2.99
C ARG A 40 0.47 5.43 -1.65
N ALA A 41 -0.77 5.91 -1.56
CA ALA A 41 -1.58 5.79 -0.35
C ALA A 41 -1.91 4.32 -0.01
N ALA A 42 -2.05 3.47 -1.02
CA ALA A 42 -2.30 2.04 -0.84
C ALA A 42 -1.08 1.28 -0.29
N ARG A 43 0.16 1.75 -0.53
CA ARG A 43 1.40 1.16 0.04
C ARG A 43 1.41 1.15 1.57
N VAL A 44 0.65 2.06 2.20
CA VAL A 44 0.48 2.09 3.66
C VAL A 44 -0.13 0.79 4.18
N ASP A 45 -0.95 0.10 3.38
CA ASP A 45 -1.52 -1.20 3.75
C ASP A 45 -0.44 -2.27 3.99
N ALA A 46 0.58 -2.34 3.10
CA ALA A 46 1.73 -3.22 3.27
C ALA A 46 2.60 -2.83 4.47
N THR A 47 3.01 -1.55 4.52
CA THR A 47 3.96 -1.07 5.54
C THR A 47 3.38 -1.13 6.94
N SER A 48 2.10 -0.77 7.13
CA SER A 48 1.42 -0.87 8.42
C SER A 48 1.24 -2.33 8.87
N ALA A 49 0.89 -3.23 7.95
CA ALA A 49 0.75 -4.65 8.24
C ALA A 49 2.09 -5.28 8.64
N LEU A 50 3.19 -4.96 7.93
CA LEU A 50 4.53 -5.44 8.28
C LEU A 50 5.01 -4.92 9.63
N LEU A 51 4.76 -3.65 9.96
CA LEU A 51 5.12 -3.09 11.27
C LEU A 51 4.32 -3.74 12.41
N ARG A 52 3.02 -4.00 12.20
CA ARG A 52 2.21 -4.76 13.18
C ARG A 52 2.71 -6.18 13.33
N LEU A 53 3.10 -6.83 12.24
CA LEU A 53 3.65 -8.18 12.23
C LEU A 53 4.98 -8.22 12.98
N ALA A 54 5.88 -7.27 12.74
CA ALA A 54 7.15 -7.17 13.46
C ALA A 54 6.91 -6.99 14.97
N ALA A 55 6.02 -6.10 15.39
CA ALA A 55 5.68 -5.92 16.79
C ALA A 55 5.06 -7.19 17.44
N ALA A 56 4.23 -7.92 16.69
CA ALA A 56 3.67 -9.19 17.16
C ALA A 56 4.72 -10.28 17.27
N GLN A 57 5.69 -10.32 16.36
CA GLN A 57 6.85 -11.24 16.40
C GLN A 57 7.72 -11.00 17.64
N GLU A 58 8.02 -9.75 17.98
CA GLU A 58 8.79 -9.43 19.19
C GLU A 58 8.04 -9.86 20.46
N LYS A 59 6.72 -9.62 20.50
CA LYS A 59 5.88 -10.08 21.62
C LYS A 59 5.86 -11.62 21.72
N PHE A 60 5.75 -12.31 20.60
CA PHE A 60 5.75 -13.76 20.53
C PHE A 60 7.10 -14.32 20.97
N TYR A 61 8.20 -13.72 20.52
CA TYR A 61 9.56 -14.08 20.91
C TYR A 61 9.79 -13.94 22.42
N ALA A 62 9.34 -12.85 23.03
CA ALA A 62 9.45 -12.63 24.47
C ALA A 62 8.72 -13.70 25.30
N GLN A 63 7.67 -14.32 24.76
CA GLN A 63 6.88 -15.35 25.43
C GLN A 63 7.40 -16.78 25.16
N ASN A 64 7.93 -17.03 23.96
CA ASN A 64 8.22 -18.38 23.46
C ASN A 64 9.72 -18.65 23.23
N GLY A 65 10.60 -17.62 23.30
CA GLY A 65 12.03 -17.73 23.01
C GLY A 65 12.34 -18.00 21.52
N ARG A 66 11.35 -17.83 20.65
CA ARG A 66 11.48 -18.02 19.20
C ARG A 66 10.51 -17.13 18.45
N TYR A 67 10.77 -16.85 17.19
CA TYR A 67 9.84 -16.20 16.28
C TYR A 67 8.80 -17.19 15.73
N ALA A 68 7.61 -16.70 15.44
CA ALA A 68 6.53 -17.49 14.87
C ALA A 68 6.76 -17.74 13.37
N ALA A 69 6.51 -18.96 12.93
CA ALA A 69 6.52 -19.33 11.51
C ALA A 69 5.27 -18.80 10.78
N ASP A 70 5.28 -18.88 9.46
CA ASP A 70 4.13 -18.42 8.64
C ASP A 70 2.83 -19.16 8.97
N THR A 71 2.90 -20.44 9.30
CA THR A 71 1.75 -21.26 9.72
C THR A 71 1.10 -20.78 11.03
N GLU A 72 1.85 -20.07 11.87
CA GLU A 72 1.38 -19.52 13.15
C GLU A 72 0.93 -18.04 12.99
N ARG A 73 1.15 -17.42 11.83
CA ARG A 73 0.89 -16.00 11.58
C ARG A 73 -0.58 -15.62 11.83
N ALA A 74 -1.52 -16.41 11.33
CA ALA A 74 -2.95 -16.13 11.45
C ALA A 74 -3.59 -16.61 12.75
N ALA A 75 -2.94 -17.55 13.47
CA ALA A 75 -3.45 -18.08 14.73
C ALA A 75 -3.50 -16.98 15.80
N ALA A 76 -4.54 -17.00 16.62
CA ALA A 76 -4.69 -16.00 17.70
C ALA A 76 -3.61 -16.18 18.79
N PRO A 77 -3.15 -15.09 19.43
CA PRO A 77 -2.27 -15.16 20.58
C PRO A 77 -2.91 -16.00 21.73
N PRO A 78 -2.11 -16.78 22.51
CA PRO A 78 -0.66 -16.89 22.47
C PRO A 78 -0.13 -17.89 21.44
N ALA A 79 -0.98 -18.62 20.70
CA ALA A 79 -0.58 -19.67 19.76
C ALA A 79 0.05 -19.12 18.46
N GLY A 80 -0.17 -17.84 18.16
CA GLY A 80 0.37 -17.19 16.99
C GLY A 80 0.33 -15.67 17.09
N LEU A 81 0.40 -15.00 15.91
CA LEU A 81 0.52 -13.54 15.84
C LEU A 81 -0.84 -12.82 15.74
N GLY A 82 -1.90 -13.51 15.36
CA GLY A 82 -3.23 -12.92 15.13
C GLY A 82 -3.32 -12.06 13.86
N ILE A 83 -2.44 -12.27 12.86
CA ILE A 83 -2.36 -11.43 11.65
C ILE A 83 -2.57 -12.31 10.42
N ALA A 84 -3.79 -12.35 9.92
CA ALA A 84 -4.16 -13.15 8.76
C ALA A 84 -3.75 -12.52 7.42
N GLY A 85 -3.76 -11.18 7.33
CA GLY A 85 -3.48 -10.44 6.10
C GLY A 85 -3.37 -8.94 6.33
N THR A 86 -3.34 -8.17 5.24
CA THR A 86 -3.43 -6.72 5.28
C THR A 86 -4.89 -6.27 5.44
N GLU A 87 -5.11 -5.02 5.88
CA GLU A 87 -6.47 -4.54 6.19
C GLU A 87 -7.35 -4.38 4.96
N ARG A 88 -6.73 -3.98 3.83
CA ARG A 88 -7.42 -3.75 2.56
C ARG A 88 -7.31 -4.92 1.59
N GLY A 89 -6.49 -5.93 1.92
CA GLY A 89 -6.25 -7.08 1.04
C GLY A 89 -5.43 -6.77 -0.21
N TYR A 90 -4.71 -5.65 -0.23
CA TYR A 90 -3.88 -5.30 -1.39
C TYR A 90 -2.59 -6.10 -1.48
N TYR A 91 -2.17 -6.71 -0.35
CA TYR A 91 -0.91 -7.45 -0.26
C TYR A 91 -1.11 -8.76 0.48
N THR A 92 -0.43 -9.80 0.01
CA THR A 92 -0.31 -11.09 0.70
C THR A 92 0.90 -11.06 1.62
N LEU A 93 0.71 -11.44 2.89
CA LEU A 93 1.77 -11.52 3.88
C LEU A 93 2.40 -12.92 3.92
N ALA A 94 3.71 -12.98 4.14
CA ALA A 94 4.43 -14.22 4.40
C ALA A 94 5.55 -13.99 5.42
N VAL A 95 5.92 -15.06 6.16
CA VAL A 95 7.03 -15.08 7.12
C VAL A 95 7.96 -16.22 6.76
N ALA A 96 9.22 -15.90 6.51
CA ALA A 96 10.30 -16.86 6.34
C ALA A 96 11.19 -16.86 7.58
N ILE A 97 11.44 -18.02 8.17
CA ILE A 97 12.38 -18.19 9.28
C ILE A 97 13.80 -18.14 8.74
N ALA A 98 14.71 -17.47 9.47
CA ALA A 98 16.10 -17.37 9.11
C ALA A 98 16.78 -18.76 9.05
N ALA A 99 17.84 -18.91 8.26
CA ALA A 99 18.59 -20.17 8.09
C ALA A 99 19.14 -20.74 9.42
N GLY A 100 19.36 -19.89 10.42
CA GLY A 100 19.76 -20.29 11.77
C GLY A 100 18.62 -20.80 12.66
N GLY A 101 17.40 -20.83 12.17
CA GLY A 101 16.21 -21.28 12.89
C GLY A 101 15.39 -20.15 13.54
N PRO A 102 14.23 -20.50 14.13
CA PRO A 102 13.30 -19.52 14.66
C PRO A 102 13.77 -18.76 15.89
N ALA A 103 14.84 -19.23 16.57
CA ALA A 103 15.45 -18.51 17.67
C ALA A 103 16.39 -17.40 17.20
N VAL A 104 16.80 -17.40 15.92
CA VAL A 104 17.79 -16.46 15.38
C VAL A 104 17.15 -15.29 14.68
N GLY A 105 16.09 -15.52 13.90
CA GLY A 105 15.46 -14.44 13.17
C GLY A 105 14.38 -14.88 12.18
N TYR A 106 13.79 -13.88 11.54
CA TYR A 106 12.78 -14.04 10.50
C TYR A 106 12.89 -12.93 9.44
N THR A 107 12.26 -13.14 8.31
CA THR A 107 11.96 -12.09 7.35
C THR A 107 10.47 -12.12 7.05
N ALA A 108 9.78 -11.02 7.27
CA ALA A 108 8.39 -10.85 6.88
C ALA A 108 8.31 -10.09 5.56
N THR A 109 7.44 -10.54 4.66
CA THR A 109 7.21 -9.91 3.36
C THR A 109 5.73 -9.61 3.14
N ALA A 110 5.46 -8.54 2.42
CA ALA A 110 4.17 -8.19 1.88
C ALA A 110 4.32 -8.06 0.36
N THR A 111 3.71 -8.96 -0.38
CA THR A 111 3.76 -8.99 -1.85
C THR A 111 2.41 -8.54 -2.41
N VAL A 112 2.42 -7.74 -3.46
CA VAL A 112 1.21 -7.28 -4.14
C VAL A 112 0.31 -8.47 -4.49
N ASP A 113 -0.97 -8.39 -4.13
CA ASP A 113 -1.98 -9.32 -4.63
C ASP A 113 -2.35 -8.93 -6.06
N THR A 114 -2.08 -9.83 -7.01
CA THR A 114 -2.32 -9.62 -8.45
C THR A 114 -3.79 -9.47 -8.81
N ALA A 115 -4.70 -9.85 -7.91
CA ALA A 115 -6.14 -9.64 -8.06
C ALA A 115 -6.62 -8.28 -7.54
N SER A 116 -5.73 -7.51 -6.89
CA SER A 116 -6.06 -6.20 -6.34
C SER A 116 -5.76 -5.06 -7.31
N ASP A 117 -6.37 -3.89 -7.07
CA ASP A 117 -6.08 -2.64 -7.82
C ASP A 117 -4.62 -2.17 -7.66
N GLN A 118 -3.87 -2.75 -6.70
CA GLN A 118 -2.46 -2.45 -6.48
C GLN A 118 -1.54 -3.19 -7.46
N ALA A 119 -2.05 -4.15 -8.23
CA ALA A 119 -1.31 -4.88 -9.27
C ALA A 119 -0.68 -3.96 -10.34
N ASP A 120 -1.19 -2.73 -10.50
CA ASP A 120 -0.63 -1.71 -11.39
C ASP A 120 0.57 -0.94 -10.77
N ASP A 121 0.97 -1.22 -9.52
CA ASP A 121 2.10 -0.56 -8.86
C ASP A 121 3.41 -1.30 -9.15
N GLU A 122 3.98 -1.08 -10.32
CA GLU A 122 5.24 -1.70 -10.76
C GLU A 122 6.45 -1.26 -9.93
N ASP A 123 6.38 -0.10 -9.27
CA ASP A 123 7.50 0.49 -8.51
C ASP A 123 7.77 -0.24 -7.18
N CYS A 124 6.70 -0.70 -6.48
CA CYS A 124 6.78 -1.23 -5.13
C CYS A 124 5.96 -2.54 -5.03
N TRP A 125 6.55 -3.63 -5.51
CA TRP A 125 5.90 -4.92 -5.62
C TRP A 125 6.00 -5.79 -4.36
N VAL A 126 7.17 -5.81 -3.74
CA VAL A 126 7.42 -6.53 -2.49
C VAL A 126 8.00 -5.57 -1.46
N PHE A 127 7.48 -5.63 -0.25
CA PHE A 127 8.02 -4.99 0.94
C PHE A 127 8.54 -6.07 1.88
N GLY A 128 9.63 -5.78 2.59
CA GLY A 128 10.20 -6.71 3.56
C GLY A 128 10.66 -6.00 4.83
N ILE A 129 10.62 -6.73 5.95
CA ILE A 129 11.19 -6.32 7.22
C ILE A 129 11.78 -7.55 7.93
N ASP A 130 12.95 -7.41 8.52
CA ASP A 130 13.59 -8.48 9.30
C ASP A 130 13.48 -8.25 10.83
N GLU A 131 14.02 -9.18 11.63
CA GLU A 131 14.05 -9.12 13.08
C GLU A 131 14.82 -7.91 13.65
N ARG A 132 15.68 -7.30 12.85
CA ARG A 132 16.43 -6.09 13.22
C ARG A 132 15.69 -4.81 12.85
N GLY A 133 14.52 -4.93 12.22
CA GLY A 133 13.77 -3.82 11.67
C GLY A 133 14.35 -3.25 10.38
N LEU A 134 15.27 -3.99 9.70
CA LEU A 134 15.80 -3.60 8.40
C LEU A 134 14.69 -3.72 7.36
N ARG A 135 14.39 -2.61 6.72
CA ARG A 135 13.37 -2.51 5.69
C ARG A 135 13.97 -2.76 4.32
N THR A 136 13.26 -3.48 3.48
CA THR A 136 13.61 -3.72 2.09
C THR A 136 12.40 -3.50 1.20
N ALA A 137 12.65 -3.25 -0.08
CA ALA A 137 11.60 -3.24 -1.09
C ALA A 137 12.16 -3.72 -2.44
N GLN A 138 11.25 -4.24 -3.28
CA GLN A 138 11.54 -4.71 -4.62
C GLN A 138 10.44 -4.23 -5.57
N SER A 139 10.82 -3.79 -6.77
CA SER A 139 9.90 -3.49 -7.87
C SER A 139 9.40 -4.79 -8.53
N GLN A 140 8.36 -4.71 -9.34
CA GLN A 140 7.87 -5.84 -10.15
C GLN A 140 8.96 -6.42 -11.06
N GLY A 141 9.79 -5.57 -11.65
CA GLY A 141 10.93 -5.97 -12.47
C GLY A 141 12.13 -6.53 -11.71
N GLY A 142 12.02 -6.76 -10.39
CA GLY A 142 13.09 -7.34 -9.57
C GLY A 142 14.15 -6.35 -9.09
N SER A 143 14.03 -5.05 -9.38
CA SER A 143 14.98 -4.04 -8.89
C SER A 143 14.88 -3.90 -7.37
N THR A 144 16.03 -3.90 -6.69
CA THR A 144 16.17 -3.77 -5.24
C THR A 144 17.14 -2.63 -4.89
N GLY A 145 17.40 -2.42 -3.61
CA GLY A 145 18.39 -1.47 -3.10
C GLY A 145 17.77 -0.30 -2.36
N GLN A 146 18.66 0.54 -1.77
CA GLN A 146 18.24 1.62 -0.87
C GLN A 146 17.28 2.62 -1.53
N ALA A 147 17.54 3.00 -2.79
CA ALA A 147 16.70 3.95 -3.52
C ALA A 147 15.26 3.44 -3.73
N VAL A 148 15.08 2.13 -3.97
CA VAL A 148 13.76 1.50 -4.08
C VAL A 148 13.10 1.46 -2.71
N THR A 149 13.83 1.04 -1.70
CA THR A 149 13.36 0.97 -0.31
C THR A 149 12.87 2.35 0.17
N ASP A 150 13.66 3.40 0.00
CA ASP A 150 13.30 4.76 0.41
C ASP A 150 12.06 5.29 -0.30
N ARG A 151 11.87 4.92 -1.57
CA ARG A 151 10.69 5.29 -2.36
C ARG A 151 9.42 4.59 -1.87
N CYS A 152 9.54 3.33 -1.51
CA CYS A 152 8.41 2.47 -1.17
C CYS A 152 7.96 2.61 0.29
N TRP A 153 8.88 2.87 1.21
CA TRP A 153 8.61 2.99 2.65
C TRP A 153 8.31 4.42 3.15
N ARG A 154 8.15 5.37 2.23
CA ARG A 154 7.80 6.76 2.57
C ARG A 154 6.31 6.94 2.83
#